data_d5d1b5a249ed36cd611979247ed812f6
#
_entry.id   d5d1b5a249ed36cd611979247ed812f6
#
_cell.length_a   1.000
_cell.length_b   1.000
_cell.length_c   1.000
_cell.angle_alpha   90.00
_cell.angle_beta   90.00
_cell.angle_gamma   90.00
#
_symmetry.space_group_name_H-M   'P 1'
#
loop_
_entity.id
_entity.type
_entity.pdbx_description
1 polymer ?
#
loop_
_entity_poly.entity_id
_entity_poly.type
_entity_poly.pdbx_seq_one_letter_code
_entity_poly.pdbx_strand_id
1 'polypeptide(L)'
;VYATRAHLPDGTEYVGVTNVGVRPTVSEANRVTVETYLVDFDGDLYGQELRLDFCAYLRPEKKFSSARELHDQIAENIREAASLVSLTTYDGKTDK
;
A
#
# COMPACT_ATOMS: atom_id res chain seq x y z
N VAL A 1 4.74 6.88 0.70
CA VAL A 1 4.53 5.51 0.22
C VAL A 1 5.04 4.54 1.27
N TYR A 2 4.23 3.58 1.59
CA TYR A 2 4.48 2.66 2.70
C TYR A 2 4.35 1.22 2.25
N ALA A 3 5.13 0.35 2.88
CA ALA A 3 4.90 -1.09 2.80
C ALA A 3 3.82 -1.42 3.82
N THR A 4 2.79 -2.14 3.40
CA THR A 4 1.65 -2.44 4.26
C THR A 4 1.29 -3.91 4.15
N ARG A 5 0.50 -4.37 5.13
CA ARG A 5 -0.15 -5.66 5.08
C ARG A 5 -1.65 -5.42 5.06
N ALA A 6 -2.29 -5.92 4.02
CA ALA A 6 -3.74 -5.77 3.88
C ALA A 6 -4.45 -7.02 4.37
N HIS A 7 -5.47 -6.81 5.19
CA HIS A 7 -6.28 -7.90 5.73
C HIS A 7 -7.66 -7.80 5.10
N LEU A 8 -8.05 -8.86 4.40
CA LEU A 8 -9.32 -8.92 3.73
C LEU A 8 -10.39 -9.46 4.68
N PRO A 9 -11.68 -9.20 4.37
CA PRO A 9 -12.76 -9.68 5.26
C PRO A 9 -12.78 -11.18 5.46
N ASP A 10 -12.29 -11.95 4.49
CA ASP A 10 -12.29 -13.41 4.60
C ASP A 10 -11.08 -13.95 5.35
N GLY A 11 -10.23 -13.07 5.88
CA GLY A 11 -9.09 -13.49 6.67
C GLY A 11 -7.78 -13.61 5.89
N THR A 12 -7.81 -13.46 4.57
CA THR A 12 -6.57 -13.52 3.81
C THR A 12 -5.78 -12.24 3.96
N GLU A 13 -4.46 -12.35 3.80
CA GLU A 13 -3.55 -11.23 3.92
C GLU A 13 -2.71 -11.10 2.67
N TYR A 14 -2.44 -9.86 2.30
CA TYR A 14 -1.63 -9.54 1.13
C TYR A 14 -0.63 -8.46 1.47
N VAL A 15 0.52 -8.52 0.81
CA VAL A 15 1.48 -7.42 0.87
C VAL A 15 0.93 -6.28 0.04
N GLY A 16 1.04 -5.06 0.54
CA GLY A 16 0.56 -3.89 -0.17
C GLY A 16 1.61 -2.81 -0.27
N VAL A 17 1.47 -1.99 -1.29
CA VAL A 17 2.21 -0.73 -1.41
C VAL A 17 1.16 0.36 -1.33
N THR A 18 1.25 1.18 -0.31
CA THR A 18 0.22 2.17 -0.01
C THR A 18 0.74 3.58 -0.14
N ASN A 19 0.03 4.39 -0.88
CA ASN A 19 0.33 5.80 -1.02
C ASN A 19 -0.70 6.60 -0.24
N VAL A 20 -0.22 7.42 0.71
CA VAL A 20 -1.07 8.35 1.43
C VAL A 20 -0.73 9.71 0.90
N GLY A 21 -1.69 10.34 0.24
CA GLY A 21 -1.45 11.62 -0.40
C GLY A 21 -2.50 12.65 -0.03
N VAL A 22 -2.14 13.91 -0.25
CA VAL A 22 -3.06 15.02 -0.03
C VAL A 22 -3.42 15.58 -1.40
N ARG A 23 -4.72 15.68 -1.67
CA ARG A 23 -5.23 16.20 -2.93
C ARG A 23 -6.04 17.45 -2.68
N PRO A 24 -5.80 18.53 -3.42
CA PRO A 24 -6.64 19.71 -3.30
C PRO A 24 -8.03 19.43 -3.86
N THR A 25 -9.03 20.06 -3.27
CA THR A 25 -10.40 19.90 -3.74
C THR A 25 -10.96 21.28 -4.10
N VAL A 26 -12.05 21.26 -4.85
CA VAL A 26 -12.69 22.52 -5.25
C VAL A 26 -13.38 23.21 -4.07
N SER A 27 -13.58 22.51 -2.98
CA SER A 27 -14.24 23.07 -1.81
C SER A 27 -13.26 23.68 -0.82
N GLU A 28 -12.05 23.96 -1.25
CA GLU A 28 -11.03 24.66 -0.46
C GLU A 28 -10.38 23.78 0.62
N ALA A 29 -10.88 22.60 0.85
CA ALA A 29 -10.29 21.69 1.81
C ALA A 29 -9.35 20.72 1.09
N ASN A 30 -8.29 20.34 1.77
CA ASN A 30 -7.44 19.29 1.26
C ASN A 30 -8.07 17.95 1.61
N ARG A 31 -7.88 16.99 0.75
CA ARG A 31 -8.41 15.66 0.95
C ARG A 31 -7.27 14.67 1.04
N VAL A 32 -7.28 13.87 2.09
CA VAL A 32 -6.31 12.79 2.23
C VAL A 32 -6.85 11.57 1.51
N THR A 33 -6.04 11.01 0.63
CA THR A 33 -6.40 9.78 -0.08
C THR A 33 -5.42 8.69 0.28
N VAL A 34 -5.94 7.47 0.37
CA VAL A 34 -5.14 6.29 0.65
C VAL A 34 -5.37 5.32 -0.49
N GLU A 35 -4.33 5.05 -1.24
CA GLU A 35 -4.40 4.18 -2.40
C GLU A 35 -3.42 3.03 -2.22
N THR A 36 -3.89 1.81 -2.38
CA THR A 36 -3.07 0.63 -2.12
C THR A 36 -3.06 -0.30 -3.31
N TYR A 37 -1.86 -0.72 -3.69
CA TYR A 37 -1.68 -1.79 -4.65
C TYR A 37 -1.42 -3.08 -3.88
N LEU A 38 -2.22 -4.11 -4.14
CA LEU A 38 -2.05 -5.41 -3.48
C LEU A 38 -1.21 -6.32 -4.37
N VAL A 39 -0.11 -6.81 -3.81
CA VAL A 39 0.81 -7.67 -4.54
C VAL A 39 0.19 -9.05 -4.72
N ASP A 40 0.21 -9.54 -5.96
CA ASP A 40 -0.29 -10.88 -6.30
C ASP A 40 -1.77 -11.09 -6.03
N PHE A 41 -2.53 -10.02 -5.92
CA PHE A 41 -3.97 -10.13 -5.73
C PHE A 41 -4.67 -10.11 -7.07
N ASP A 42 -5.62 -11.02 -7.24
CA ASP A 42 -6.47 -11.07 -8.42
C ASP A 42 -7.91 -11.17 -7.94
N GLY A 43 -8.71 -10.19 -8.30
CA GLY A 43 -10.09 -10.17 -7.86
C GLY A 43 -10.62 -8.76 -7.75
N ASP A 44 -11.80 -8.64 -7.16
CA ASP A 44 -12.51 -7.38 -7.03
C ASP A 44 -12.82 -7.13 -5.57
N LEU A 45 -12.36 -5.99 -5.07
CA LEU A 45 -12.59 -5.60 -3.68
C LEU A 45 -13.56 -4.42 -3.55
N TYR A 46 -14.21 -4.07 -4.63
CA TYR A 46 -15.10 -2.92 -4.63
C TYR A 46 -16.19 -3.09 -3.57
N GLY A 47 -16.35 -2.07 -2.73
CA GLY A 47 -17.36 -2.10 -1.68
C GLY A 47 -16.97 -2.88 -0.44
N GLN A 48 -15.77 -3.43 -0.38
CA GLN A 48 -15.31 -4.17 0.79
C GLN A 48 -14.38 -3.34 1.64
N GLU A 49 -14.39 -3.61 2.94
CA GLU A 49 -13.49 -2.95 3.87
C GLU A 49 -12.21 -3.74 3.99
N LEU A 50 -11.10 -3.03 4.02
CA LEU A 50 -9.79 -3.62 4.22
C LEU A 50 -9.15 -2.99 5.42
N ARG A 51 -8.47 -3.81 6.21
CA ARG A 51 -7.61 -3.28 7.26
C ARG A 51 -6.19 -3.23 6.73
N LEU A 52 -5.53 -2.10 6.90
CA LEU A 52 -4.14 -1.95 6.48
C LEU A 52 -3.28 -1.76 7.70
N ASP A 53 -2.26 -2.59 7.82
CA ASP A 53 -1.23 -2.40 8.84
C ASP A 53 -0.03 -1.77 8.16
N PHE A 54 0.37 -0.60 8.59
CA PHE A 54 1.51 0.11 8.01
C PHE A 54 2.77 -0.44 8.63
N CYS A 55 3.60 -1.06 7.80
CA CYS A 55 4.77 -1.78 8.28
C CYS A 55 6.05 -0.98 8.17
N ALA A 56 6.22 -0.22 7.10
CA ALA A 56 7.45 0.54 6.90
C ALA A 56 7.22 1.68 5.93
N TYR A 57 7.95 2.76 6.14
CA TYR A 57 7.94 3.89 5.22
C TYR A 57 8.95 3.62 4.12
N LEU A 58 8.54 3.78 2.86
CA LEU A 58 9.42 3.52 1.74
C LEU A 58 9.99 4.79 1.13
N ARG A 59 9.14 5.76 0.83
CA ARG A 59 9.57 7.00 0.20
C ARG A 59 8.44 8.01 0.18
N PRO A 60 8.75 9.30 -0.05
CA PRO A 60 7.68 10.28 -0.19
C PRO A 60 6.91 10.10 -1.49
N GLU A 61 5.74 10.70 -1.55
CA GLU A 61 4.95 10.73 -2.78
C GLU A 61 5.74 11.48 -3.85
N LYS A 62 5.63 11.02 -5.10
CA LYS A 62 6.41 11.55 -6.19
C LYS A 62 5.58 11.58 -7.46
N LYS A 63 5.77 12.61 -8.26
CA LYS A 63 5.16 12.68 -9.58
C LYS A 63 6.11 12.05 -10.59
N PHE A 64 5.52 11.40 -11.59
CA PHE A 64 6.30 10.71 -12.61
C PHE A 64 6.06 11.36 -13.96
N SER A 65 7.10 11.42 -14.76
CA SER A 65 7.04 12.06 -16.06
C SER A 65 6.48 11.13 -17.14
N SER A 66 6.40 9.84 -16.87
CA SER A 66 5.88 8.89 -17.85
C SER A 66 5.30 7.68 -17.13
N ALA A 67 4.44 6.95 -17.87
CA ALA A 67 3.87 5.72 -17.33
C ALA A 67 4.94 4.67 -17.09
N ARG A 68 5.99 4.66 -17.91
CA ARG A 68 7.07 3.71 -17.73
C ARG A 68 7.84 3.96 -16.44
N GLU A 69 8.11 5.23 -16.15
CA GLU A 69 8.83 5.58 -14.93
C GLU A 69 8.00 5.18 -13.70
N LEU A 70 6.71 5.42 -13.75
CA LEU A 70 5.81 5.01 -12.66
C LEU A 70 5.83 3.49 -12.50
N HIS A 71 5.75 2.77 -13.60
CA HIS A 71 5.74 1.31 -13.56
C HIS A 71 7.02 0.76 -12.96
N ASP A 72 8.17 1.32 -13.35
CA ASP A 72 9.46 0.86 -12.83
C ASP A 72 9.57 1.11 -11.33
N GLN A 73 9.09 2.26 -10.89
CA GLN A 73 9.13 2.59 -9.47
C GLN A 73 8.22 1.69 -8.65
N ILE A 74 7.05 1.38 -9.17
CA ILE A 74 6.12 0.48 -8.49
C ILE A 74 6.73 -0.91 -8.37
N ALA A 75 7.36 -1.40 -9.43
CA ALA A 75 7.99 -2.72 -9.38
C ALA A 75 9.07 -2.79 -8.30
N GLU A 76 9.84 -1.72 -8.15
CA GLU A 76 10.85 -1.69 -7.11
C GLU A 76 10.22 -1.63 -5.72
N ASN A 77 9.18 -0.83 -5.56
CA ASN A 77 8.50 -0.73 -4.27
C ASN A 77 7.86 -2.05 -3.88
N ILE A 78 7.37 -2.81 -4.85
CA ILE A 78 6.80 -4.12 -4.57
C ILE A 78 7.86 -5.06 -3.97
N ARG A 79 9.05 -5.07 -4.54
CA ARG A 79 10.13 -5.91 -4.03
C ARG A 79 10.51 -5.50 -2.61
N GLU A 80 10.63 -4.20 -2.36
CA GLU A 80 10.96 -3.71 -1.04
C GLU A 80 9.87 -4.06 -0.04
N ALA A 81 8.62 -3.86 -0.43
CA ALA A 81 7.50 -4.11 0.47
C ALA A 81 7.40 -5.58 0.83
N ALA A 82 7.58 -6.47 -0.14
CA ALA A 82 7.51 -7.90 0.11
C ALA A 82 8.53 -8.33 1.15
N SER A 83 9.75 -7.81 1.05
CA SER A 83 10.80 -8.13 1.99
C SER A 83 10.48 -7.62 3.39
N LEU A 84 10.06 -6.35 3.49
CA LEU A 84 9.82 -5.72 4.78
C LEU A 84 8.59 -6.29 5.49
N VAL A 85 7.55 -6.56 4.74
CA VAL A 85 6.31 -7.08 5.32
C VAL A 85 6.50 -8.50 5.82
N SER A 86 7.31 -9.29 5.13
CA SER A 86 7.60 -10.66 5.59
C SER A 86 8.26 -10.65 6.96
N LEU A 87 9.19 -9.74 7.17
CA LEU A 87 9.84 -9.63 8.48
C LEU A 87 8.86 -9.19 9.54
N THR A 88 8.02 -8.23 9.20
CA THR A 88 7.02 -7.72 10.14
C THR A 88 5.98 -8.78 10.49
N THR A 89 5.64 -9.63 9.53
CA THR A 89 4.69 -10.69 9.77
C THR A 89 5.18 -11.62 10.88
N TYR A 90 6.46 -11.93 10.85
CA TYR A 90 7.03 -12.75 11.89
C TYR A 90 6.85 -12.11 13.26
N ASP A 91 7.17 -10.83 13.35
CA ASP A 91 7.05 -10.12 14.62
C ASP A 91 5.61 -10.08 15.09
N GLY A 92 4.68 -9.86 14.19
CA GLY A 92 3.28 -9.81 14.54
C GLY A 92 2.78 -11.12 15.10
N LYS A 93 3.31 -12.22 14.63
CA LYS A 93 2.90 -13.52 15.13
C LYS A 93 3.41 -13.78 16.53
N THR A 94 4.60 -13.32 16.83
CA THR A 94 5.17 -13.58 18.15
C THR A 94 4.47 -12.78 19.24
N ASP A 95 3.77 -11.74 18.87
CA ASP A 95 3.03 -10.95 19.81
C ASP A 95 1.79 -11.66 20.36
N LYS A 96 1.43 -12.75 19.76
CA LYS A 96 0.28 -13.50 20.23
C LYS A 96 0.69 -14.47 21.34
#